data_15244890bcca63d39bab3e141155430e
#
_entry.id   15244890bcca63d39bab3e141155430e
#
_cell.length_a   1.000
_cell.length_b   1.000
_cell.length_c   1.000
_cell.angle_alpha   90.00
_cell.angle_beta   90.00
_cell.angle_gamma   90.00
#
_symmetry.space_group_name_H-M   'P 1'
#
loop_
_entity.id
_entity.type
_entity.pdbx_description
1 polymer ?
#
loop_
_entity_poly.entity_id
_entity_poly.type
_entity_poly.pdbx_seq_one_letter_code
_entity_poly.pdbx_strand_id
1 'polypeptide(L)'
;TELKTREEIGPMFLACIAGVDVKHITQGILTHEEKLRVLKAGEILQANNMHLVDMADFTCQSIDRKIKECVESYGMQYCVFDYVQLNSAVTQEYRQCTEAQAREDLILRNITLELKDMAQKYLVGIKTMTQLNGVEKTLDFPDESCLSGGKSQRNKLDAACITLPVKDRIKEFKIIEHY
;
A
#
# COMPACT_ATOMS: atom_id res chain seq x y z
N THR A 1 10.39 -7.44 3.99
CA THR A 1 10.50 -6.00 3.73
C THR A 1 10.77 -5.32 5.05
N GLU A 2 11.82 -4.53 5.10
CA GLU A 2 12.12 -3.69 6.25
C GLU A 2 10.98 -2.69 6.40
N LEU A 3 10.18 -2.86 7.43
CA LEU A 3 9.11 -1.93 7.77
C LEU A 3 9.76 -0.61 8.14
N LYS A 4 9.54 0.42 7.33
CA LYS A 4 10.05 1.76 7.61
C LYS A 4 9.28 2.35 8.78
N THR A 5 10.00 2.90 9.73
CA THR A 5 9.42 3.60 10.86
C THR A 5 8.79 4.93 10.43
N ARG A 6 8.00 5.56 11.31
CA ARG A 6 7.44 6.90 11.06
C ARG A 6 8.53 7.93 10.78
N GLU A 7 9.66 7.81 11.47
CA GLU A 7 10.84 8.67 11.32
C GLU A 7 11.47 8.55 9.93
N GLU A 8 11.37 7.39 9.28
CA GLU A 8 11.87 7.17 7.93
C GLU A 8 10.86 7.60 6.85
N ILE A 9 9.57 7.36 7.10
CA ILE A 9 8.51 7.69 6.12
C ILE A 9 8.28 9.20 6.05
N GLY A 10 8.32 9.93 7.17
CA GLY A 10 8.11 11.38 7.21
C GLY A 10 9.01 12.15 6.23
N PRO A 11 10.34 11.98 6.30
CA PRO A 11 11.27 12.60 5.34
C PRO A 11 10.99 12.22 3.88
N MET A 12 10.50 11.01 3.60
CA MET A 12 10.15 10.59 2.22
C MET A 12 8.94 11.35 1.67
N PHE A 13 7.90 11.57 2.50
CA PHE A 13 6.77 12.41 2.10
C PHE A 13 7.20 13.85 1.85
N LEU A 14 8.00 14.42 2.74
CA LEU A 14 8.56 15.77 2.55
C LEU A 14 9.37 15.86 1.27
N ALA A 15 10.26 14.90 1.02
CA ALA A 15 11.07 14.82 -0.18
C ALA A 15 10.23 14.76 -1.46
N CYS A 16 9.19 13.92 -1.45
CA CYS A 16 8.28 13.74 -2.59
C CYS A 16 7.53 15.04 -2.92
N ILE A 17 6.95 15.70 -1.91
CA ILE A 17 6.17 16.93 -2.11
C ILE A 17 7.08 18.11 -2.46
N ALA A 18 8.26 18.21 -1.84
CA ALA A 18 9.21 19.28 -2.06
C ALA A 18 10.00 19.13 -3.38
N GLY A 19 10.01 17.94 -3.99
CA GLY A 19 10.88 17.64 -5.13
C GLY A 19 12.37 17.76 -4.78
N VAL A 20 12.78 17.21 -3.63
CA VAL A 20 14.14 17.24 -3.09
C VAL A 20 14.60 15.80 -2.81
N ASP A 21 15.91 15.54 -2.96
CA ASP A 21 16.44 14.22 -2.59
C ASP A 21 16.27 14.00 -1.08
N VAL A 22 15.71 12.83 -0.73
CA VAL A 22 15.49 12.45 0.68
C VAL A 22 16.80 12.47 1.49
N LYS A 23 17.93 12.17 0.86
CA LYS A 23 19.24 12.22 1.51
C LYS A 23 19.61 13.64 1.96
N HIS A 24 19.24 14.67 1.17
CA HIS A 24 19.49 16.06 1.56
C HIS A 24 18.73 16.42 2.84
N ILE A 25 17.50 15.89 2.99
CA ILE A 25 16.69 16.12 4.20
C ILE A 25 17.28 15.37 5.38
N THR A 26 17.57 14.05 5.23
CA THR A 26 18.04 13.20 6.34
C THR A 26 19.45 13.54 6.81
N GLN A 27 20.30 14.04 5.92
CA GLN A 27 21.68 14.45 6.24
C GLN A 27 21.81 15.94 6.61
N GLY A 28 20.74 16.72 6.44
CA GLY A 28 20.76 18.14 6.77
C GLY A 28 21.57 19.02 5.80
N ILE A 29 21.80 18.56 4.56
CA ILE A 29 22.62 19.23 3.54
C ILE A 29 21.78 20.04 2.51
N LEU A 30 20.62 20.50 2.94
CA LEU A 30 19.70 21.27 2.12
C LEU A 30 20.28 22.65 1.73
N THR A 31 20.18 23.01 0.47
CA THR A 31 20.39 24.39 0.01
C THR A 31 19.30 25.31 0.57
N HIS A 32 19.49 26.63 0.46
CA HIS A 32 18.49 27.59 0.92
C HIS A 32 17.15 27.43 0.19
N GLU A 33 17.19 27.20 -1.13
CA GLU A 33 15.99 27.00 -1.95
C GLU A 33 15.27 25.68 -1.59
N GLU A 34 16.02 24.60 -1.38
CA GLU A 34 15.46 23.33 -0.96
C GLU A 34 14.80 23.43 0.42
N LYS A 35 15.40 24.17 1.37
CA LYS A 35 14.79 24.44 2.68
C LYS A 35 13.44 25.10 2.56
N LEU A 36 13.28 26.11 1.71
CA LEU A 36 12.01 26.79 1.48
C LEU A 36 10.96 25.82 0.91
N ARG A 37 11.34 24.97 -0.05
CA ARG A 37 10.44 23.94 -0.60
C ARG A 37 10.04 22.90 0.44
N VAL A 38 10.97 22.45 1.26
CA VAL A 38 10.69 21.49 2.33
C VAL A 38 9.76 22.08 3.40
N LEU A 39 9.95 23.36 3.80
CA LEU A 39 9.05 24.04 4.72
C LEU A 39 7.62 24.11 4.17
N LYS A 40 7.48 24.53 2.90
CA LYS A 40 6.17 24.55 2.23
C LYS A 40 5.54 23.15 2.14
N ALA A 41 6.33 22.12 1.88
CA ALA A 41 5.86 20.73 1.90
C ALA A 41 5.35 20.32 3.29
N GLY A 42 6.01 20.76 4.35
CA GLY A 42 5.56 20.55 5.73
C GLY A 42 4.22 21.22 6.03
N GLU A 43 4.02 22.46 5.57
CA GLU A 43 2.73 23.17 5.69
C GLU A 43 1.61 22.42 4.94
N ILE A 44 1.89 21.91 3.74
CA ILE A 44 0.94 21.09 2.96
C ILE A 44 0.57 19.82 3.74
N LEU A 45 1.55 19.11 4.30
CA LEU A 45 1.29 17.89 5.07
C LEU A 45 0.48 18.17 6.33
N GLN A 46 0.75 19.27 7.04
CA GLN A 46 -0.01 19.67 8.23
C GLN A 46 -1.44 20.10 7.90
N ALA A 47 -1.65 20.75 6.76
CA ALA A 47 -2.98 21.16 6.32
C ALA A 47 -3.85 19.99 5.86
N ASN A 48 -3.24 18.87 5.48
CA ASN A 48 -3.93 17.65 5.10
C ASN A 48 -4.02 16.70 6.30
N ASN A 49 -5.23 16.23 6.57
CA ASN A 49 -5.51 15.33 7.70
C ASN A 49 -4.98 13.90 7.44
N MET A 50 -3.64 13.78 7.33
CA MET A 50 -2.97 12.51 7.06
C MET A 50 -2.43 11.89 8.35
N HIS A 51 -2.84 10.66 8.64
CA HIS A 51 -2.41 9.89 9.80
C HIS A 51 -1.58 8.69 9.38
N LEU A 52 -0.37 8.57 9.93
CA LEU A 52 0.48 7.40 9.76
C LEU A 52 0.25 6.44 10.94
N VAL A 53 -0.15 5.22 10.62
CA VAL A 53 -0.41 4.16 11.60
C VAL A 53 0.56 3.01 11.33
N ASP A 54 1.31 2.62 12.35
CA ASP A 54 2.17 1.44 12.31
C ASP A 54 1.41 0.24 12.83
N MET A 55 1.43 -0.87 12.05
CA MET A 55 0.77 -2.13 12.37
C MET A 55 1.65 -3.31 11.94
N ALA A 56 2.78 -3.53 12.65
CA ALA A 56 3.75 -4.56 12.30
C ALA A 56 3.14 -5.98 12.30
N ASP A 57 2.39 -6.33 13.36
CA ASP A 57 1.73 -7.63 13.52
C ASP A 57 0.22 -7.45 13.47
N PHE A 58 -0.31 -7.34 12.27
CA PHE A 58 -1.75 -7.17 12.08
C PHE A 58 -2.51 -8.50 11.99
N THR A 59 -3.77 -8.45 12.42
CA THR A 59 -4.82 -9.42 12.09
C THR A 59 -5.94 -8.69 11.35
N CYS A 60 -6.82 -9.41 10.66
CA CYS A 60 -7.99 -8.79 10.01
C CYS A 60 -8.85 -8.04 11.05
N GLN A 61 -9.02 -8.62 12.24
CA GLN A 61 -9.74 -7.98 13.33
C GLN A 61 -9.06 -6.69 13.82
N SER A 62 -7.72 -6.66 13.91
CA SER A 62 -6.99 -5.45 14.34
C SER A 62 -7.06 -4.34 13.30
N ILE A 63 -7.05 -4.69 12.00
CA ILE A 63 -7.25 -3.73 10.89
C ILE A 63 -8.66 -3.14 10.97
N ASP A 64 -9.70 -3.97 11.11
CA ASP A 64 -11.11 -3.51 11.22
C ASP A 64 -11.27 -2.50 12.36
N ARG A 65 -10.74 -2.84 13.54
CA ARG A 65 -10.75 -1.95 14.70
C ARG A 65 -10.06 -0.62 14.44
N LYS A 66 -8.89 -0.64 13.78
CA LYS A 66 -8.12 0.57 13.49
C LYS A 66 -8.80 1.44 12.43
N ILE A 67 -9.37 0.85 11.39
CA ILE A 67 -10.15 1.57 10.39
C ILE A 67 -11.35 2.25 11.06
N LYS A 68 -12.09 1.52 11.89
CA LYS A 68 -13.22 2.06 12.65
C LYS A 68 -12.79 3.27 13.50
N GLU A 69 -11.72 3.12 14.28
CA GLU A 69 -11.17 4.21 15.11
C GLU A 69 -10.83 5.44 14.27
N CYS A 70 -10.16 5.25 13.11
CA CYS A 70 -9.79 6.36 12.24
C CYS A 70 -11.01 7.05 11.60
N VAL A 71 -12.04 6.29 11.26
CA VAL A 71 -13.30 6.86 10.73
C VAL A 71 -14.01 7.68 11.81
N GLU A 72 -14.15 7.11 13.02
CA GLU A 72 -14.88 7.76 14.12
C GLU A 72 -14.13 8.98 14.70
N SER A 73 -12.80 8.89 14.81
CA SER A 73 -12.00 9.96 15.44
C SER A 73 -11.55 11.06 14.48
N TYR A 74 -11.32 10.73 13.21
CA TYR A 74 -10.71 11.65 12.24
C TYR A 74 -11.56 11.87 11.00
N GLY A 75 -12.69 11.19 10.85
CA GLY A 75 -13.51 11.27 9.63
C GLY A 75 -12.77 10.73 8.40
N MET A 76 -11.99 9.68 8.57
CA MET A 76 -11.18 9.09 7.49
C MET A 76 -12.04 8.67 6.30
N GLN A 77 -11.68 9.11 5.10
CA GLN A 77 -12.36 8.77 3.85
C GLN A 77 -11.55 7.80 2.99
N TYR A 78 -10.21 7.81 3.13
CA TYR A 78 -9.29 6.99 2.37
C TYR A 78 -8.25 6.35 3.26
N CYS A 79 -7.96 5.08 3.01
CA CYS A 79 -6.92 4.31 3.66
C CYS A 79 -5.95 3.76 2.61
N VAL A 80 -4.66 3.90 2.84
CA VAL A 80 -3.63 3.18 2.10
C VAL A 80 -3.07 2.11 3.02
N PHE A 81 -3.37 0.86 2.73
CA PHE A 81 -2.86 -0.29 3.47
C PHE A 81 -1.63 -0.86 2.73
N ASP A 82 -0.45 -0.56 3.24
CA ASP A 82 0.82 -0.95 2.64
C ASP A 82 1.49 -2.06 3.45
N TYR A 83 1.40 -3.30 3.06
CA TYR A 83 0.68 -3.94 1.94
C TYR A 83 0.10 -5.29 2.38
N VAL A 84 -0.71 -5.94 1.55
CA VAL A 84 -1.23 -7.27 1.85
C VAL A 84 -0.08 -8.28 1.84
N GLN A 85 0.26 -8.77 3.01
CA GLN A 85 1.34 -9.75 3.23
C GLN A 85 0.95 -10.75 4.32
N LEU A 86 1.68 -11.85 4.37
CA LEU A 86 1.56 -12.83 5.44
C LEU A 86 2.40 -12.40 6.64
N ASN A 87 1.82 -12.53 7.83
CA ASN A 87 2.52 -12.51 9.09
C ASN A 87 2.04 -13.65 9.99
N SER A 88 2.70 -13.86 11.11
CA SER A 88 2.35 -14.93 12.04
C SER A 88 0.96 -14.76 12.65
N ALA A 89 0.59 -13.53 12.98
CA ALA A 89 -0.69 -13.22 13.62
C ALA A 89 -1.89 -13.50 12.70
N VAL A 90 -1.86 -13.00 11.45
CA VAL A 90 -2.94 -13.25 10.48
C VAL A 90 -3.02 -14.72 10.07
N THR A 91 -1.87 -15.40 9.99
CA THR A 91 -1.85 -16.84 9.71
C THR A 91 -2.49 -17.65 10.85
N GLN A 92 -2.23 -17.27 12.09
CA GLN A 92 -2.83 -17.90 13.26
C GLN A 92 -4.33 -17.59 13.34
N GLU A 93 -4.74 -16.34 13.11
CA GLU A 93 -6.16 -15.96 13.04
C GLU A 93 -6.91 -16.79 12.01
N TYR A 94 -6.35 -16.96 10.80
CA TYR A 94 -6.96 -17.77 9.76
C TYR A 94 -7.11 -19.25 10.17
N ARG A 95 -6.08 -19.84 10.80
CA ARG A 95 -6.12 -21.22 11.29
C ARG A 95 -7.17 -21.45 12.37
N GLN A 96 -7.43 -20.44 13.19
CA GLN A 96 -8.48 -20.52 14.22
C GLN A 96 -9.90 -20.45 13.64
N CYS A 97 -10.06 -19.77 12.51
CA CYS A 97 -11.36 -19.56 11.86
C CYS A 97 -11.69 -20.64 10.82
N THR A 98 -10.71 -21.45 10.38
CA THR A 98 -10.91 -22.45 9.33
C THR A 98 -10.20 -23.75 9.67
N GLU A 99 -10.87 -24.89 9.45
CA GLU A 99 -10.25 -26.22 9.54
C GLU A 99 -9.34 -26.54 8.34
N ALA A 100 -9.35 -25.67 7.32
CA ALA A 100 -8.58 -25.85 6.11
C ALA A 100 -7.08 -25.66 6.36
N GLN A 101 -6.26 -26.44 5.67
CA GLN A 101 -4.82 -26.22 5.65
C GLN A 101 -4.52 -24.78 5.21
N ALA A 102 -3.74 -24.06 6.02
CA ALA A 102 -3.45 -22.65 5.80
C ALA A 102 -2.51 -22.45 4.60
N ARG A 103 -3.09 -22.45 3.40
CA ARG A 103 -2.37 -22.10 2.16
C ARG A 103 -2.23 -20.58 2.06
N GLU A 104 -1.05 -20.13 1.71
CA GLU A 104 -0.72 -18.69 1.61
C GLU A 104 -1.67 -17.91 0.69
N ASP A 105 -1.98 -18.48 -0.47
CA ASP A 105 -2.87 -17.86 -1.45
C ASP A 105 -4.31 -17.65 -0.90
N LEU A 106 -4.78 -18.58 -0.07
CA LEU A 106 -6.10 -18.47 0.57
C LEU A 106 -6.10 -17.41 1.67
N ILE A 107 -5.02 -17.29 2.43
CA ILE A 107 -4.89 -16.26 3.47
C ILE A 107 -4.84 -14.88 2.82
N LEU A 108 -4.00 -14.68 1.80
CA LEU A 108 -3.91 -13.40 1.06
C LEU A 108 -5.24 -13.01 0.43
N ARG A 109 -5.96 -13.99 -0.14
CA ARG A 109 -7.31 -13.78 -0.66
C ARG A 109 -8.28 -13.35 0.45
N ASN A 110 -8.22 -13.98 1.62
CA ASN A 110 -9.08 -13.64 2.75
C ASN A 110 -8.83 -12.22 3.24
N ILE A 111 -7.57 -11.82 3.42
CA ILE A 111 -7.22 -10.44 3.78
C ILE A 111 -7.83 -9.44 2.79
N THR A 112 -7.72 -9.74 1.47
CA THR A 112 -8.28 -8.88 0.43
C THR A 112 -9.81 -8.76 0.51
N LEU A 113 -10.49 -9.86 0.84
CA LEU A 113 -11.95 -9.87 1.06
C LEU A 113 -12.34 -9.04 2.27
N GLU A 114 -11.67 -9.26 3.40
CA GLU A 114 -11.91 -8.51 4.64
C GLU A 114 -11.69 -7.00 4.42
N LEU A 115 -10.64 -6.59 3.69
CA LEU A 115 -10.41 -5.19 3.35
C LEU A 115 -11.57 -4.61 2.49
N LYS A 116 -12.11 -5.39 1.56
CA LYS A 116 -13.26 -4.97 0.76
C LYS A 116 -14.52 -4.82 1.62
N ASP A 117 -14.78 -5.77 2.50
CA ASP A 117 -15.91 -5.72 3.41
C ASP A 117 -15.80 -4.51 4.36
N MET A 118 -14.60 -4.22 4.88
CA MET A 118 -14.32 -3.01 5.67
C MET A 118 -14.57 -1.73 4.86
N ALA A 119 -14.14 -1.68 3.60
CA ALA A 119 -14.36 -0.53 2.72
C ALA A 119 -15.86 -0.24 2.56
N GLN A 120 -16.67 -1.28 2.36
CA GLN A 120 -18.13 -1.15 2.25
C GLN A 120 -18.79 -0.80 3.60
N LYS A 121 -18.36 -1.47 4.68
CA LYS A 121 -18.89 -1.28 6.04
C LYS A 121 -18.72 0.15 6.55
N TYR A 122 -17.55 0.73 6.29
CA TYR A 122 -17.18 2.06 6.79
C TYR A 122 -17.30 3.16 5.74
N LEU A 123 -17.71 2.83 4.51
CA LEU A 123 -17.83 3.75 3.38
C LEU A 123 -16.52 4.51 3.11
N VAL A 124 -15.40 3.81 3.13
CA VAL A 124 -14.05 4.37 2.89
C VAL A 124 -13.40 3.75 1.65
N GLY A 125 -12.63 4.54 0.93
CA GLY A 125 -11.77 4.02 -0.14
C GLY A 125 -10.54 3.33 0.46
N ILE A 126 -10.31 2.05 0.13
CA ILE A 126 -9.09 1.34 0.55
C ILE A 126 -8.24 1.03 -0.68
N LYS A 127 -7.01 1.56 -0.67
CA LYS A 127 -5.97 1.22 -1.63
C LYS A 127 -4.97 0.30 -0.96
N THR A 128 -4.66 -0.80 -1.60
CA THR A 128 -3.60 -1.69 -1.11
C THR A 128 -2.66 -2.12 -2.24
N MET A 129 -1.57 -2.74 -1.88
CA MET A 129 -0.56 -3.29 -2.77
C MET A 129 -0.36 -4.76 -2.47
N THR A 130 0.12 -5.50 -3.45
CA THR A 130 0.54 -6.89 -3.29
C THR A 130 1.78 -7.14 -4.15
N GLN A 131 2.57 -8.11 -3.77
CA GLN A 131 3.75 -8.47 -4.54
C GLN A 131 3.36 -9.29 -5.78
N LEU A 132 4.15 -9.15 -6.84
CA LEU A 132 4.08 -10.02 -8.01
C LEU A 132 4.81 -11.34 -7.72
N ASN A 133 4.36 -12.41 -8.34
CA ASN A 133 4.88 -13.76 -8.10
C ASN A 133 6.16 -14.11 -8.91
N GLY A 134 6.71 -13.15 -9.65
CA GLY A 134 7.92 -13.33 -10.47
C GLY A 134 7.65 -13.77 -11.93
N VAL A 135 6.44 -14.21 -12.25
CA VAL A 135 6.04 -14.59 -13.62
C VAL A 135 6.07 -13.39 -14.56
N GLU A 136 5.87 -12.18 -14.06
CA GLU A 136 5.95 -10.94 -14.83
C GLU A 136 7.28 -10.74 -15.56
N LYS A 137 8.36 -11.38 -15.07
CA LYS A 137 9.69 -11.32 -15.71
C LYS A 137 9.75 -12.08 -17.04
N THR A 138 8.87 -13.06 -17.23
CA THR A 138 8.82 -13.92 -18.41
C THR A 138 7.80 -13.46 -19.43
N LEU A 139 6.88 -12.57 -19.04
CA LEU A 139 5.82 -12.08 -19.91
C LEU A 139 6.19 -10.73 -20.54
N ASP A 140 5.85 -10.55 -21.80
CA ASP A 140 5.96 -9.26 -22.48
C ASP A 140 4.85 -8.29 -22.02
N PHE A 141 3.68 -8.84 -21.74
CA PHE A 141 2.50 -8.12 -21.21
C PHE A 141 2.00 -8.85 -19.96
N PRO A 142 2.44 -8.46 -18.77
CA PRO A 142 1.96 -9.04 -17.52
C PRO A 142 0.47 -8.84 -17.32
N ASP A 143 -0.17 -9.91 -16.87
CA ASP A 143 -1.60 -9.94 -16.55
C ASP A 143 -1.85 -10.36 -15.09
N GLU A 144 -3.09 -10.65 -14.79
CA GLU A 144 -3.54 -11.07 -13.45
C GLU A 144 -2.86 -12.32 -12.91
N SER A 145 -2.25 -13.15 -13.77
CA SER A 145 -1.51 -14.35 -13.34
C SER A 145 -0.23 -14.01 -12.58
N CYS A 146 0.24 -12.75 -12.72
CA CYS A 146 1.41 -12.23 -12.02
C CYS A 146 1.12 -11.86 -10.55
N LEU A 147 -0.14 -11.81 -10.13
CA LEU A 147 -0.47 -11.48 -8.74
C LEU A 147 -0.17 -12.66 -7.80
N SER A 148 0.50 -12.39 -6.70
CA SER A 148 0.60 -13.36 -5.60
C SER A 148 -0.79 -13.67 -5.08
N GLY A 149 -1.19 -14.97 -5.09
CA GLY A 149 -2.57 -15.39 -4.81
C GLY A 149 -3.48 -15.50 -6.04
N GLY A 150 -2.99 -15.12 -7.22
CA GLY A 150 -3.61 -15.40 -8.52
C GLY A 150 -4.94 -14.69 -8.81
N LYS A 151 -5.63 -15.18 -9.84
CA LYS A 151 -6.92 -14.63 -10.33
C LYS A 151 -8.01 -14.49 -9.26
N SER A 152 -7.94 -15.30 -8.20
CA SER A 152 -8.92 -15.26 -7.12
C SER A 152 -8.90 -13.95 -6.31
N GLN A 153 -7.76 -13.28 -6.20
CA GLN A 153 -7.68 -11.95 -5.56
C GLN A 153 -8.30 -10.87 -6.44
N ARG A 154 -7.96 -10.86 -7.74
CA ARG A 154 -8.45 -9.83 -8.66
C ARG A 154 -9.97 -9.73 -8.70
N ASN A 155 -10.67 -10.87 -8.70
CA ASN A 155 -12.14 -10.90 -8.75
C ASN A 155 -12.83 -10.23 -7.55
N LYS A 156 -12.04 -9.79 -6.56
CA LYS A 156 -12.52 -9.12 -5.35
C LYS A 156 -12.18 -7.63 -5.32
N LEU A 157 -11.36 -7.17 -6.28
CA LEU A 157 -10.96 -5.77 -6.40
C LEU A 157 -11.93 -5.02 -7.34
N ASP A 158 -12.19 -3.76 -7.04
CA ASP A 158 -12.95 -2.88 -7.93
C ASP A 158 -12.06 -2.38 -9.07
N ALA A 159 -10.77 -2.17 -8.80
CA ALA A 159 -9.75 -1.82 -9.79
C ALA A 159 -8.39 -2.41 -9.40
N ALA A 160 -7.59 -2.73 -10.40
CA ALA A 160 -6.21 -3.21 -10.22
C ALA A 160 -5.28 -2.54 -11.23
N CYS A 161 -4.07 -2.20 -10.78
CA CYS A 161 -3.01 -1.64 -11.61
C CYS A 161 -1.72 -2.40 -11.34
N ILE A 162 -1.01 -2.80 -12.39
CA ILE A 162 0.29 -3.45 -12.29
C ILE A 162 1.36 -2.43 -12.67
N THR A 163 2.27 -2.14 -11.73
CA THR A 163 3.41 -1.25 -11.97
C THR A 163 4.65 -2.09 -12.27
N LEU A 164 5.27 -1.87 -13.39
CA LEU A 164 6.44 -2.60 -13.85
C LEU A 164 7.61 -1.67 -14.14
N PRO A 165 8.87 -2.13 -13.94
CA PRO A 165 10.01 -1.39 -14.43
C PRO A 165 9.98 -1.35 -15.96
N VAL A 166 10.30 -0.21 -16.54
CA VAL A 166 10.42 -0.06 -18.00
C VAL A 166 11.56 -0.95 -18.49
N LYS A 167 11.25 -1.91 -19.36
CA LYS A 167 12.28 -2.72 -20.01
C LYS A 167 13.00 -1.88 -21.07
N ASP A 168 14.32 -2.07 -21.26
CA ASP A 168 15.14 -1.33 -22.23
C ASP A 168 14.62 -1.39 -23.67
N ARG A 169 13.78 -2.36 -23.98
CA ARG A 169 13.15 -2.53 -25.30
C ARG A 169 12.00 -1.55 -25.57
N ILE A 170 11.44 -0.94 -24.52
CA ILE A 170 10.28 -0.02 -24.65
C ILE A 170 10.84 1.38 -24.52
N LYS A 171 11.47 1.90 -25.58
CA LYS A 171 11.91 3.30 -25.68
C LYS A 171 10.80 4.27 -26.08
N GLU A 172 9.64 3.78 -26.43
CA GLU A 172 8.48 4.59 -26.81
C GLU A 172 7.34 4.37 -25.81
N PHE A 173 6.95 5.42 -25.09
CA PHE A 173 5.73 5.45 -24.31
C PHE A 173 4.54 5.46 -25.26
N LYS A 174 3.86 4.33 -25.40
CA LYS A 174 2.48 4.31 -25.90
C LYS A 174 1.55 4.34 -24.71
N ILE A 175 0.89 5.46 -24.47
CA ILE A 175 -0.27 5.50 -23.58
C ILE A 175 -1.37 4.74 -24.32
N ILE A 176 -1.66 3.52 -23.89
CA ILE A 176 -2.81 2.79 -24.38
C ILE A 176 -3.97 3.22 -23.48
N GLU A 177 -4.76 4.18 -23.95
CA GLU A 177 -6.06 4.48 -23.34
C GLU A 177 -7.00 3.32 -23.68
N HIS A 178 -7.29 2.49 -22.68
CA HIS A 178 -8.42 1.59 -22.74
C HIS A 178 -9.61 2.26 -22.04
N TYR A 179 -10.59 2.64 -22.86
CA TYR A 179 -11.93 3.01 -22.39
C TYR A 179 -12.70 1.76 -21.99
#